data_f12d345dfbf623543bb3574400f7d195
#
_entry.id   f12d345dfbf623543bb3574400f7d195
#
_cell.length_a   1.000
_cell.length_b   1.000
_cell.length_c   1.000
_cell.angle_alpha   90.00
_cell.angle_beta   90.00
_cell.angle_gamma   90.00
#
_symmetry.space_group_name_H-M   'P 1'
#
loop_
_entity.id
_entity.type
_entity.pdbx_description
1 polymer ?
#
loop_
_entity_poly.entity_id
_entity_poly.type
_entity_poly.pdbx_seq_one_letter_code
_entity_poly.pdbx_strand_id
1 'polypeptide(L)'
;MDLQSPNAEWQLSWDVNVMAHVFAARHLVPRMIERGGGYLMNTSSAAGLLNQLGGAAYGTSKHAAIGFGEWLAMTYKHQGIGVSMLCPQAVRTAMTAPPPGADEGSLATNAAAGDGMMEPEELAEIVVEGLAEERFIILTHPEVLEYMRRKTNDYDRWIAGMNRLYRRLLGEA
;
A
#
# COMPACT_ATOMS: atom_id res chain seq x y z
N MET A 1 8.85 -10.42 7.78
CA MET A 1 8.01 -10.23 9.00
C MET A 1 6.79 -11.14 8.89
N ASP A 2 6.68 -12.11 9.74
CA ASP A 2 5.57 -13.08 9.77
C ASP A 2 4.80 -13.01 11.10
N LEU A 3 3.97 -14.00 11.38
CA LEU A 3 3.19 -14.06 12.62
C LEU A 3 4.09 -14.12 13.88
N GLN A 4 5.32 -14.64 13.77
CA GLN A 4 6.29 -14.78 14.86
C GLN A 4 7.17 -13.53 15.04
N SER A 5 7.03 -12.51 14.22
CA SER A 5 7.77 -11.26 14.38
C SER A 5 7.52 -10.65 15.75
N PRO A 6 8.55 -10.11 16.40
CA PRO A 6 8.42 -9.46 17.73
C PRO A 6 7.39 -8.34 17.72
N ASN A 7 6.70 -8.13 18.85
CA ASN A 7 5.74 -7.03 19.01
C ASN A 7 6.32 -5.66 18.63
N ALA A 8 7.62 -5.44 18.85
CA ALA A 8 8.29 -4.20 18.48
C ALA A 8 8.27 -3.94 16.95
N GLU A 9 8.37 -4.97 16.12
CA GLU A 9 8.27 -4.84 14.65
C GLU A 9 6.84 -4.53 14.21
N TRP A 10 5.84 -5.16 14.84
CA TRP A 10 4.43 -4.83 14.64
C TRP A 10 4.16 -3.38 15.01
N GLN A 11 4.66 -2.94 16.17
CA GLN A 11 4.50 -1.56 16.63
C GLN A 11 5.19 -0.57 15.69
N LEU A 12 6.43 -0.85 15.26
CA LEU A 12 7.13 -0.01 14.29
C LEU A 12 6.37 0.11 12.98
N SER A 13 5.86 -1.01 12.44
CA SER A 13 5.05 -1.00 11.23
C SER A 13 3.79 -0.15 11.39
N TRP A 14 3.15 -0.23 12.55
CA TRP A 14 1.98 0.58 12.89
C TRP A 14 2.31 2.06 12.99
N ASP A 15 3.36 2.41 13.72
CA ASP A 15 3.77 3.80 13.94
C ASP A 15 4.17 4.49 12.63
N VAL A 16 4.93 3.80 11.79
CA VAL A 16 5.41 4.35 10.51
C VAL A 16 4.31 4.38 9.45
N ASN A 17 3.55 3.30 9.30
CA ASN A 17 2.61 3.17 8.19
C ASN A 17 1.21 3.75 8.47
N VAL A 18 0.84 3.93 9.75
CA VAL A 18 -0.50 4.41 10.15
C VAL A 18 -0.39 5.69 10.95
N MET A 19 0.29 5.65 12.10
CA MET A 19 0.29 6.78 13.03
C MET A 19 0.97 8.03 12.47
N ALA A 20 1.98 7.89 11.61
CA ALA A 20 2.58 9.01 10.90
C ALA A 20 1.53 9.80 10.08
N HIS A 21 0.65 9.11 9.36
CA HIS A 21 -0.44 9.74 8.61
C HIS A 21 -1.47 10.39 9.54
N VAL A 22 -1.80 9.73 10.66
CA VAL A 22 -2.72 10.27 11.68
C VAL A 22 -2.18 11.56 12.27
N PHE A 23 -0.90 11.59 12.65
CA PHE A 23 -0.26 12.78 13.22
C PHE A 23 -0.19 13.93 12.22
N ALA A 24 0.17 13.63 10.97
CA ALA A 24 0.17 14.63 9.90
C ALA A 24 -1.23 15.22 9.70
N ALA A 25 -2.27 14.38 9.58
CA ALA A 25 -3.64 14.84 9.39
C ALA A 25 -4.15 15.68 10.56
N ARG A 26 -3.92 15.25 11.81
CA ARG A 26 -4.30 16.03 13.02
C ARG A 26 -3.73 17.44 13.01
N HIS A 27 -2.52 17.61 12.50
CA HIS A 27 -1.85 18.89 12.46
C HIS A 27 -2.24 19.74 11.25
N LEU A 28 -2.43 19.12 10.09
CA LEU A 28 -2.61 19.82 8.83
C LEU A 28 -4.07 20.12 8.50
N VAL A 29 -4.98 19.15 8.72
CA VAL A 29 -6.38 19.29 8.29
C VAL A 29 -7.08 20.51 8.87
N PRO A 30 -6.99 20.83 10.18
CA PRO A 30 -7.62 22.05 10.71
C PRO A 30 -7.13 23.31 10.02
N ARG A 31 -5.82 23.43 9.80
CA ARG A 31 -5.19 24.58 9.13
C ARG A 31 -5.55 24.67 7.65
N MET A 32 -5.74 23.52 6.98
CA MET A 32 -6.22 23.48 5.61
C MET A 32 -7.66 23.98 5.51
N ILE A 33 -8.53 23.56 6.43
CA ILE A 33 -9.93 24.01 6.50
C ILE A 33 -9.99 25.54 6.74
N GLU A 34 -9.23 26.07 7.69
CA GLU A 34 -9.19 27.51 8.00
C GLU A 34 -8.80 28.38 6.79
N ARG A 35 -7.97 27.87 5.88
CA ARG A 35 -7.56 28.57 4.65
C ARG A 35 -8.37 28.22 3.40
N GLY A 36 -9.49 27.49 3.57
CA GLY A 36 -10.44 27.19 2.49
C GLY A 36 -10.18 25.87 1.76
N GLY A 37 -9.28 25.03 2.26
CA GLY A 37 -9.04 23.71 1.70
C GLY A 37 -7.57 23.31 1.64
N GLY A 38 -7.32 22.07 1.21
CA GLY A 38 -5.98 21.51 1.06
C GLY A 38 -6.00 20.12 0.51
N TYR A 39 -4.81 19.55 0.28
CA TYR A 39 -4.65 18.24 -0.32
C TYR A 39 -3.63 17.39 0.44
N LEU A 40 -3.97 16.15 0.72
CA LEU A 40 -3.11 15.16 1.36
C LEU A 40 -2.86 13.99 0.41
N MET A 41 -1.60 13.67 0.16
CA MET A 41 -1.23 12.41 -0.47
C MET A 41 -0.50 11.54 0.55
N ASN A 42 -1.01 10.34 0.77
CA ASN A 42 -0.40 9.34 1.63
C ASN A 42 0.10 8.15 0.80
N THR A 43 1.26 7.61 1.16
CA THR A 43 1.78 6.41 0.50
C THR A 43 1.43 5.15 1.31
N SER A 44 0.56 4.32 0.72
CA SER A 44 0.31 2.97 1.21
C SER A 44 1.13 1.94 0.41
N SER A 45 0.47 1.01 -0.25
CA SER A 45 1.03 -0.06 -1.10
C SER A 45 -0.13 -0.81 -1.77
N ALA A 46 0.13 -1.52 -2.85
CA ALA A 46 -0.76 -2.56 -3.35
C ALA A 46 -1.08 -3.61 -2.26
N ALA A 47 -0.14 -3.85 -1.33
CA ALA A 47 -0.37 -4.67 -0.14
C ALA A 47 -1.49 -4.15 0.78
N GLY A 48 -1.77 -2.85 0.77
CA GLY A 48 -2.90 -2.25 1.48
C GLY A 48 -4.26 -2.58 0.87
N LEU A 49 -4.29 -3.04 -0.37
CA LEU A 49 -5.48 -3.44 -1.11
C LEU A 49 -5.64 -4.96 -1.21
N LEU A 50 -4.52 -5.66 -1.43
CA LEU A 50 -4.48 -7.10 -1.76
C LEU A 50 -3.94 -7.99 -0.65
N ASN A 51 -3.31 -7.40 0.36
CA ASN A 51 -2.44 -8.04 1.36
C ASN A 51 -1.07 -8.47 0.78
N GLN A 52 -0.20 -9.00 1.64
CA GLN A 52 1.14 -9.42 1.25
C GLN A 52 1.51 -10.76 1.88
N LEU A 53 1.87 -11.72 1.03
CA LEU A 53 2.40 -13.00 1.48
C LEU A 53 3.74 -12.79 2.19
N GLY A 54 3.94 -13.43 3.34
CA GLY A 54 5.17 -13.31 4.13
C GLY A 54 5.37 -11.95 4.83
N GLY A 55 4.35 -11.08 4.87
CA GLY A 55 4.47 -9.74 5.43
C GLY A 55 3.27 -9.32 6.28
N ALA A 56 2.93 -10.08 7.34
CA ALA A 56 1.71 -9.88 8.12
C ALA A 56 1.59 -8.45 8.70
N ALA A 57 2.59 -7.96 9.42
CA ALA A 57 2.56 -6.62 10.02
C ALA A 57 2.51 -5.52 8.96
N TYR A 58 3.26 -5.70 7.86
CA TYR A 58 3.25 -4.76 6.74
C TYR A 58 1.89 -4.72 6.05
N GLY A 59 1.35 -5.86 5.59
CA GLY A 59 0.06 -5.92 4.91
C GLY A 59 -1.07 -5.37 5.77
N THR A 60 -1.10 -5.72 7.06
CA THR A 60 -2.10 -5.22 8.01
C THR A 60 -2.02 -3.71 8.18
N SER A 61 -0.83 -3.16 8.42
CA SER A 61 -0.66 -1.72 8.61
C SER A 61 -0.95 -0.92 7.33
N LYS A 62 -0.62 -1.44 6.15
CA LYS A 62 -0.94 -0.80 4.87
C LYS A 62 -2.45 -0.82 4.56
N HIS A 63 -3.19 -1.86 4.97
CA HIS A 63 -4.68 -1.84 4.93
C HIS A 63 -5.25 -0.77 5.85
N ALA A 64 -4.73 -0.67 7.08
CA ALA A 64 -5.15 0.35 8.03
C ALA A 64 -4.90 1.78 7.50
N ALA A 65 -3.78 2.00 6.81
CA ALA A 65 -3.49 3.28 6.16
C ALA A 65 -4.52 3.64 5.07
N ILE A 66 -4.96 2.67 4.25
CA ILE A 66 -6.03 2.87 3.26
C ILE A 66 -7.33 3.26 3.98
N GLY A 67 -7.76 2.47 4.98
CA GLY A 67 -8.98 2.76 5.73
C GLY A 67 -8.95 4.15 6.40
N PHE A 68 -7.81 4.58 6.89
CA PHE A 68 -7.66 5.95 7.42
C PHE A 68 -7.78 7.01 6.32
N GLY A 69 -7.16 6.79 5.15
CA GLY A 69 -7.29 7.69 3.99
C GLY A 69 -8.73 7.80 3.48
N GLU A 70 -9.45 6.68 3.40
CA GLU A 70 -10.87 6.64 3.05
C GLU A 70 -11.71 7.45 4.05
N TRP A 71 -11.48 7.23 5.34
CA TRP A 71 -12.16 7.98 6.39
C TRP A 71 -11.93 9.49 6.28
N LEU A 72 -10.67 9.93 6.04
CA LEU A 72 -10.35 11.34 5.82
C LEU A 72 -11.10 11.91 4.61
N ALA A 73 -11.04 11.22 3.47
CA ALA A 73 -11.71 11.66 2.24
C ALA A 73 -13.22 11.78 2.43
N MET A 74 -13.86 10.78 3.01
CA MET A 74 -15.30 10.78 3.26
C MET A 74 -15.71 11.86 4.26
N THR A 75 -14.89 12.10 5.29
CA THR A 75 -15.24 13.01 6.40
C THR A 75 -15.04 14.46 6.03
N TYR A 76 -13.96 14.81 5.30
CA TYR A 76 -13.55 16.21 5.12
C TYR A 76 -13.67 16.74 3.68
N LYS A 77 -14.15 15.94 2.72
CA LYS A 77 -14.32 16.38 1.33
C LYS A 77 -15.20 17.64 1.22
N HIS A 78 -16.28 17.71 1.98
CA HIS A 78 -17.19 18.86 1.99
C HIS A 78 -16.57 20.14 2.58
N GLN A 79 -15.40 20.05 3.23
CA GLN A 79 -14.62 21.16 3.75
C GLN A 79 -13.41 21.49 2.87
N GLY A 80 -13.39 21.00 1.63
CA GLY A 80 -12.35 21.30 0.66
C GLY A 80 -11.06 20.48 0.85
N ILE A 81 -11.10 19.35 1.57
CA ILE A 81 -9.94 18.49 1.74
C ILE A 81 -9.94 17.38 0.71
N GLY A 82 -8.96 17.44 -0.20
CA GLY A 82 -8.65 16.35 -1.13
C GLY A 82 -7.70 15.32 -0.50
N VAL A 83 -7.85 14.05 -0.87
CA VAL A 83 -7.00 12.96 -0.38
C VAL A 83 -6.68 11.99 -1.51
N SER A 84 -5.39 11.65 -1.67
CA SER A 84 -4.93 10.55 -2.51
C SER A 84 -4.18 9.51 -1.69
N MET A 85 -4.34 8.26 -2.08
CA MET A 85 -3.59 7.11 -1.56
C MET A 85 -2.75 6.52 -2.70
N LEU A 86 -1.44 6.75 -2.67
CA LEU A 86 -0.52 6.10 -3.57
C LEU A 86 -0.32 4.64 -3.15
N CYS A 87 -0.58 3.71 -4.04
CA CYS A 87 -0.53 2.28 -3.79
C CYS A 87 0.45 1.57 -4.75
N PRO A 88 1.77 1.74 -4.56
CA PRO A 88 2.76 1.09 -5.40
C PRO A 88 2.75 -0.43 -5.23
N GLN A 89 3.11 -1.13 -6.30
CA GLN A 89 3.49 -2.55 -6.25
C GLN A 89 5.01 -2.64 -6.19
N ALA A 90 5.69 -3.30 -7.11
CA ALA A 90 7.14 -3.41 -7.08
C ALA A 90 7.80 -2.19 -7.73
N VAL A 91 8.62 -1.47 -6.97
CA VAL A 91 9.41 -0.32 -7.43
C VAL A 91 10.87 -0.55 -7.07
N ARG A 92 11.78 -0.26 -7.99
CA ARG A 92 13.22 -0.42 -7.78
C ARG A 92 13.76 0.62 -6.80
N THR A 93 13.91 0.21 -5.55
CA THR A 93 14.39 1.05 -4.43
C THR A 93 15.30 0.23 -3.53
N ALA A 94 15.97 0.90 -2.58
CA ALA A 94 16.75 0.20 -1.56
C ALA A 94 15.90 -0.79 -0.72
N MET A 95 14.60 -0.58 -0.61
CA MET A 95 13.68 -1.47 0.11
C MET A 95 13.45 -2.80 -0.64
N THR A 96 13.52 -2.77 -1.97
CA THR A 96 13.29 -3.95 -2.82
C THR A 96 14.59 -4.61 -3.28
N ALA A 97 15.73 -3.97 -3.02
CA ALA A 97 17.04 -4.55 -3.29
C ALA A 97 17.30 -5.74 -2.33
N PRO A 98 17.80 -6.89 -2.84
CA PRO A 98 18.19 -7.99 -1.98
C PRO A 98 19.32 -7.54 -1.04
N PRO A 99 19.34 -7.97 0.23
CA PRO A 99 20.47 -7.72 1.12
C PRO A 99 21.76 -8.29 0.52
N PRO A 100 22.94 -7.68 0.79
CA PRO A 100 24.20 -8.21 0.30
C PRO A 100 24.40 -9.69 0.71
N GLY A 101 24.54 -10.59 -0.29
CA GLY A 101 24.73 -12.02 -0.08
C GLY A 101 23.46 -12.86 0.11
N ALA A 102 22.28 -12.27 -0.06
CA ALA A 102 21.02 -13.03 -0.12
C ALA A 102 20.70 -13.42 -1.57
N ASP A 103 20.16 -14.63 -1.75
CA ASP A 103 19.56 -15.03 -3.03
C ASP A 103 18.41 -14.10 -3.40
N GLU A 104 18.25 -13.86 -4.71
CA GLU A 104 17.25 -12.92 -5.22
C GLU A 104 15.84 -13.25 -4.73
N GLY A 105 15.31 -12.38 -3.88
CA GLY A 105 13.89 -12.26 -3.63
C GLY A 105 13.36 -12.92 -2.35
N SER A 106 12.92 -12.07 -1.42
CA SER A 106 11.97 -12.51 -0.40
C SER A 106 10.67 -12.98 -1.07
N LEU A 107 9.89 -13.86 -0.40
CA LEU A 107 8.54 -14.28 -0.83
C LEU A 107 7.64 -13.09 -1.23
N ALA A 108 7.75 -12.00 -0.47
CA ALA A 108 7.01 -10.76 -0.71
C ALA A 108 7.45 -10.06 -2.00
N THR A 109 8.75 -9.98 -2.26
CA THR A 109 9.31 -9.36 -3.46
C THR A 109 8.96 -10.16 -4.71
N ASN A 110 9.06 -11.50 -4.65
CA ASN A 110 8.72 -12.36 -5.78
C ASN A 110 7.24 -12.27 -6.17
N ALA A 111 6.33 -12.22 -5.19
CA ALA A 111 4.91 -12.08 -5.46
C ALA A 111 4.56 -10.70 -6.05
N ALA A 112 5.20 -9.63 -5.58
CA ALA A 112 4.96 -8.27 -6.05
C ALA A 112 5.63 -7.97 -7.41
N ALA A 113 6.77 -8.61 -7.71
CA ALA A 113 7.51 -8.41 -8.95
C ALA A 113 6.94 -9.21 -10.15
N GLY A 114 5.91 -10.03 -9.93
CA GLY A 114 5.30 -10.86 -10.99
C GLY A 114 4.74 -10.05 -12.16
N ASP A 115 4.30 -8.82 -11.92
CA ASP A 115 3.78 -7.89 -12.92
C ASP A 115 4.84 -6.89 -13.44
N GLY A 116 6.09 -7.07 -13.03
CA GLY A 116 7.22 -6.19 -13.39
C GLY A 116 7.68 -5.32 -12.24
N MET A 117 8.87 -4.74 -12.43
CA MET A 117 9.46 -3.79 -11.49
C MET A 117 9.57 -2.42 -12.16
N MET A 118 8.93 -1.42 -11.59
CA MET A 118 8.88 -0.06 -12.10
C MET A 118 10.08 0.75 -11.61
N GLU A 119 10.57 1.69 -12.42
CA GLU A 119 11.58 2.66 -12.00
C GLU A 119 10.94 3.82 -11.20
N PRO A 120 11.65 4.43 -10.24
CA PRO A 120 11.11 5.52 -9.43
C PRO A 120 10.66 6.75 -10.24
N GLU A 121 11.33 7.03 -11.35
CA GLU A 121 11.01 8.16 -12.24
C GLU A 121 9.65 7.95 -12.91
N GLU A 122 9.38 6.75 -13.40
CA GLU A 122 8.09 6.37 -14.00
C GLU A 122 6.96 6.45 -12.98
N LEU A 123 7.21 5.98 -11.74
CA LEU A 123 6.27 6.12 -10.64
C LEU A 123 5.95 7.60 -10.37
N ALA A 124 6.96 8.48 -10.39
CA ALA A 124 6.76 9.90 -10.13
C ALA A 124 5.84 10.56 -11.17
N GLU A 125 5.95 10.18 -12.44
CA GLU A 125 5.04 10.65 -13.51
C GLU A 125 3.59 10.23 -13.25
N ILE A 126 3.37 8.96 -12.90
CA ILE A 126 2.03 8.45 -12.54
C ILE A 126 1.44 9.19 -11.33
N VAL A 127 2.27 9.53 -10.34
CA VAL A 127 1.85 10.31 -9.17
C VAL A 127 1.39 11.71 -9.59
N VAL A 128 2.16 12.40 -10.42
CA VAL A 128 1.81 13.75 -10.90
C VAL A 128 0.48 13.74 -11.64
N GLU A 129 0.26 12.79 -12.55
CA GLU A 129 -1.00 12.61 -13.25
C GLU A 129 -2.16 12.32 -12.29
N GLY A 130 -1.95 11.37 -11.36
CA GLY A 130 -2.96 10.99 -10.38
C GLY A 130 -3.39 12.14 -9.47
N LEU A 131 -2.44 13.01 -9.10
CA LEU A 131 -2.71 14.21 -8.32
C LEU A 131 -3.43 15.29 -9.15
N ALA A 132 -3.04 15.48 -10.42
CA ALA A 132 -3.72 16.42 -11.32
C ALA A 132 -5.19 16.05 -11.55
N GLU A 133 -5.51 14.77 -11.54
CA GLU A 133 -6.88 14.25 -11.67
C GLU A 133 -7.61 14.09 -10.32
N GLU A 134 -6.96 14.39 -9.22
CA GLU A 134 -7.48 14.20 -7.85
C GLU A 134 -7.98 12.77 -7.59
N ARG A 135 -7.33 11.76 -8.18
CA ARG A 135 -7.68 10.34 -7.97
C ARG A 135 -7.46 9.97 -6.51
N PHE A 136 -8.46 9.34 -5.88
CA PHE A 136 -8.31 8.85 -4.52
C PHE A 136 -7.28 7.71 -4.44
N ILE A 137 -7.37 6.69 -5.29
CA ILE A 137 -6.37 5.62 -5.40
C ILE A 137 -5.51 5.85 -6.63
N ILE A 138 -4.20 5.99 -6.42
CA ILE A 138 -3.19 6.06 -7.48
C ILE A 138 -2.47 4.72 -7.52
N LEU A 139 -2.70 3.94 -8.57
CA LEU A 139 -2.07 2.65 -8.83
C LEU A 139 -0.91 2.82 -9.81
N THR A 140 0.20 2.16 -9.53
CA THR A 140 1.36 2.13 -10.43
C THR A 140 1.27 1.00 -11.46
N HIS A 141 0.59 -0.09 -11.11
CA HIS A 141 0.40 -1.27 -11.95
C HIS A 141 -1.10 -1.47 -12.18
N PRO A 142 -1.59 -1.44 -13.42
CA PRO A 142 -3.03 -1.56 -13.73
C PRO A 142 -3.61 -2.93 -13.32
N GLU A 143 -2.78 -3.97 -13.25
CA GLU A 143 -3.13 -5.31 -12.80
C GLU A 143 -3.72 -5.32 -11.38
N VAL A 144 -3.27 -4.40 -10.52
CA VAL A 144 -3.76 -4.29 -9.14
C VAL A 144 -5.27 -4.04 -9.10
N LEU A 145 -5.80 -3.23 -10.03
CA LEU A 145 -7.24 -2.99 -10.12
C LEU A 145 -8.01 -4.27 -10.47
N GLU A 146 -7.48 -5.07 -11.37
CA GLU A 146 -8.08 -6.35 -11.74
C GLU A 146 -8.02 -7.35 -10.57
N TYR A 147 -6.91 -7.38 -9.83
CA TYR A 147 -6.79 -8.21 -8.63
C TYR A 147 -7.79 -7.78 -7.53
N MET A 148 -8.00 -6.48 -7.34
CA MET A 148 -9.02 -5.97 -6.43
C MET A 148 -10.42 -6.44 -6.83
N ARG A 149 -10.76 -6.36 -8.12
CA ARG A 149 -12.05 -6.83 -8.65
C ARG A 149 -12.25 -8.32 -8.38
N ARG A 150 -11.23 -9.14 -8.64
CA ARG A 150 -11.26 -10.59 -8.36
C ARG A 150 -11.42 -10.87 -6.87
N LYS A 151 -10.68 -10.15 -6.02
CA LYS A 151 -10.76 -10.27 -4.57
C LYS A 151 -12.15 -9.95 -4.05
N THR A 152 -12.75 -8.83 -4.47
CA THR A 152 -14.06 -8.39 -3.99
C THR A 152 -15.23 -9.18 -4.58
N ASN A 153 -15.08 -9.72 -5.78
CA ASN A 153 -16.10 -10.54 -6.42
C ASN A 153 -16.30 -11.90 -5.72
N ASP A 154 -15.20 -12.52 -5.24
CA ASP A 154 -15.23 -13.83 -4.57
C ASP A 154 -14.03 -13.95 -3.62
N TYR A 155 -14.23 -13.61 -2.35
CA TYR A 155 -13.17 -13.62 -1.33
C TYR A 155 -12.64 -15.02 -1.05
N ASP A 156 -13.49 -16.03 -1.00
CA ASP A 156 -13.08 -17.40 -0.69
C ASP A 156 -12.20 -17.97 -1.81
N ARG A 157 -12.61 -17.74 -3.05
CA ARG A 157 -11.82 -18.10 -4.23
C ARG A 157 -10.48 -17.37 -4.27
N TRP A 158 -10.48 -16.07 -3.93
CA TRP A 158 -9.26 -15.27 -3.84
C TRP A 158 -8.29 -15.83 -2.80
N ILE A 159 -8.75 -16.06 -1.57
CA ILE A 159 -7.94 -16.60 -0.46
C ILE A 159 -7.38 -17.98 -0.84
N ALA A 160 -8.20 -18.86 -1.41
CA ALA A 160 -7.74 -20.17 -1.88
C ALA A 160 -6.68 -20.06 -2.98
N GLY A 161 -6.82 -19.09 -3.89
CA GLY A 161 -5.83 -18.78 -4.94
C GLY A 161 -4.50 -18.29 -4.37
N MET A 162 -4.57 -17.33 -3.44
CA MET A 162 -3.38 -16.78 -2.76
C MET A 162 -2.67 -17.83 -1.90
N ASN A 163 -3.41 -18.73 -1.25
CA ASN A 163 -2.81 -19.86 -0.53
C ASN A 163 -2.06 -20.82 -1.45
N ARG A 164 -2.63 -21.16 -2.62
CA ARG A 164 -1.92 -21.96 -3.63
C ARG A 164 -0.65 -21.26 -4.14
N LEU A 165 -0.71 -19.96 -4.38
CA LEU A 165 0.46 -19.17 -4.75
C LEU A 165 1.53 -19.21 -3.64
N TYR A 166 1.14 -19.02 -2.39
CA TYR A 166 2.04 -19.05 -1.24
C TYR A 166 2.77 -20.41 -1.13
N ARG A 167 2.03 -21.51 -1.22
CA ARG A 167 2.63 -22.86 -1.19
C ARG A 167 3.63 -23.09 -2.33
N ARG A 168 3.31 -22.63 -3.54
CA ARG A 168 4.26 -22.71 -4.67
C ARG A 168 5.54 -21.91 -4.41
N LEU A 169 5.44 -20.72 -3.84
CA LEU A 169 6.60 -19.89 -3.49
C LEU A 169 7.45 -20.52 -2.37
N LEU A 170 6.86 -21.38 -1.52
CA LEU A 170 7.57 -22.19 -0.53
C LEU A 170 8.15 -23.48 -1.09
N GLY A 171 7.88 -23.84 -2.34
CA GLY A 171 8.27 -25.11 -2.92
C GLY A 171 7.42 -26.32 -2.47
N GLU A 172 6.23 -26.06 -1.92
CA GLU A 172 5.28 -27.05 -1.38
C GLU A 172 4.19 -27.41 -2.42
N ALA A 173 4.51 -27.58 -3.66
CA ALA A 173 3.53 -27.86 -4.71
C ALA A 173 3.03 -29.29 -4.70
#